data_a6042e630a34f6ec96ea946950366e65
#
_entry.id   a6042e630a34f6ec96ea946950366e65
#
_cell.length_a   1.000
_cell.length_b   1.000
_cell.length_c   1.000
_cell.angle_alpha   90.00
_cell.angle_beta   90.00
_cell.angle_gamma   90.00
#
_symmetry.space_group_name_H-M   'P 1'
#
loop_
_entity.id
_entity.type
_entity.pdbx_description
1 polymer ?
#
loop_
_entity_poly.entity_id
_entity_poly.type
_entity_poly.pdbx_seq_one_letter_code
_entity_poly.pdbx_strand_id
1 'polypeptide(L)'
;PDLLLLDEVMAGLNPTEVAQAMELVKRIRERGLTILMIEHVMKAIMSICDRIIVLHHGEKIAEGSPGDVSKNKTVIEVYLGE
;
A
#
# COMPACT_ATOMS: atom_id res chain seq x y z
N PRO A 1 0.23 -14.61 16.58
CA PRO A 1 0.52 -13.35 15.95
C PRO A 1 1.59 -13.51 14.89
N ASP A 2 1.12 -13.66 13.71
CA ASP A 2 2.02 -13.89 12.60
C ASP A 2 2.11 -12.63 11.75
N LEU A 3 3.28 -12.42 11.20
CA LEU A 3 3.55 -11.29 10.33
C LEU A 3 3.91 -11.82 8.95
N LEU A 4 3.22 -11.32 7.94
CA LEU A 4 3.52 -11.64 6.55
C LEU A 4 4.10 -10.40 5.88
N LEU A 5 5.25 -10.55 5.28
CA LEU A 5 5.89 -9.47 4.53
C LEU A 5 5.72 -9.70 3.05
N LEU A 6 5.14 -8.73 2.35
CA LEU A 6 4.94 -8.78 0.91
C LEU A 6 5.73 -7.65 0.26
N ASP A 7 6.71 -8.00 -0.56
CA ASP A 7 7.62 -7.03 -1.15
C ASP A 7 7.37 -6.95 -2.66
N GLU A 8 6.69 -5.88 -3.07
CA GLU A 8 6.40 -5.57 -4.46
C GLU A 8 5.76 -6.72 -5.23
N VAL A 9 4.81 -7.41 -4.58
CA VAL A 9 4.18 -8.58 -5.19
C VAL A 9 3.28 -8.24 -6.37
N MET A 10 2.93 -6.97 -6.53
CA MET A 10 2.07 -6.53 -7.62
C MET A 10 2.83 -5.97 -8.81
N ALA A 11 4.16 -5.97 -8.75
CA ALA A 11 4.97 -5.49 -9.86
C ALA A 11 4.75 -6.35 -11.09
N GLY A 12 4.50 -5.70 -12.22
CA GLY A 12 4.32 -6.41 -13.48
C GLY A 12 2.95 -7.01 -13.70
N LEU A 13 2.03 -6.85 -12.75
CA LEU A 13 0.68 -7.37 -12.91
C LEU A 13 -0.20 -6.37 -13.67
N ASN A 14 -1.12 -6.89 -14.48
CA ASN A 14 -2.12 -6.03 -15.12
C ASN A 14 -3.22 -5.67 -14.11
N PRO A 15 -4.12 -4.71 -14.43
CA PRO A 15 -5.15 -4.29 -13.47
C PRO A 15 -6.03 -5.41 -12.94
N THR A 16 -6.36 -6.38 -13.77
CA THR A 16 -7.18 -7.52 -13.32
C THR A 16 -6.42 -8.37 -12.31
N GLU A 17 -5.15 -8.62 -12.59
CA GLU A 17 -4.30 -9.40 -11.70
C GLU A 17 -4.04 -8.67 -10.39
N VAL A 18 -3.89 -7.35 -10.44
CA VAL A 18 -3.75 -6.54 -9.23
C VAL A 18 -5.01 -6.69 -8.36
N ALA A 19 -6.19 -6.60 -8.97
CA ALA A 19 -7.44 -6.74 -8.24
C ALA A 19 -7.54 -8.12 -7.56
N GLN A 20 -7.12 -9.17 -8.26
CA GLN A 20 -7.12 -10.53 -7.70
C GLN A 20 -6.14 -10.66 -6.55
N ALA A 21 -4.96 -10.07 -6.68
CA ALA A 21 -3.96 -10.09 -5.63
C ALA A 21 -4.45 -9.34 -4.39
N MET A 22 -5.10 -8.19 -4.58
CA MET A 22 -5.67 -7.42 -3.48
C MET A 22 -6.72 -8.21 -2.73
N GLU A 23 -7.55 -8.93 -3.45
CA GLU A 23 -8.60 -9.76 -2.83
C GLU A 23 -7.98 -10.85 -1.97
N LEU A 24 -6.92 -11.48 -2.46
CA LEU A 24 -6.21 -12.49 -1.69
C LEU A 24 -5.58 -11.90 -0.42
N VAL A 25 -4.96 -10.73 -0.53
CA VAL A 25 -4.36 -10.07 0.62
C VAL A 25 -5.43 -9.74 1.67
N LYS A 26 -6.60 -9.27 1.24
CA LYS A 26 -7.69 -8.99 2.16
C LYS A 26 -8.14 -10.24 2.91
N ARG A 27 -8.21 -11.37 2.23
CA ARG A 27 -8.61 -12.64 2.85
C ARG A 27 -7.60 -13.08 3.89
N ILE A 28 -6.31 -12.91 3.60
CA ILE A 28 -5.25 -13.26 4.54
C ILE A 28 -5.35 -12.36 5.77
N ARG A 29 -5.58 -11.07 5.57
CA ARG A 29 -5.73 -10.12 6.67
C ARG A 29 -6.92 -10.51 7.57
N GLU A 30 -8.01 -10.91 6.96
CA GLU A 30 -9.22 -11.29 7.71
C GLU A 30 -9.02 -12.52 8.58
N ARG A 31 -7.99 -13.31 8.30
CA ARG A 31 -7.64 -14.46 9.14
C ARG A 31 -6.81 -14.06 10.36
N GLY A 32 -6.56 -12.77 10.53
CA GLY A 32 -5.88 -12.28 11.72
C GLY A 32 -4.38 -12.06 11.55
N LEU A 33 -3.84 -12.23 10.36
CA LEU A 33 -2.43 -11.93 10.14
C LEU A 33 -2.20 -10.44 10.04
N THR A 34 -1.08 -9.99 10.56
CA THR A 34 -0.59 -8.65 10.32
C THR A 34 0.22 -8.68 9.03
N ILE A 35 -0.05 -7.75 8.13
CA ILE A 35 0.61 -7.73 6.83
C ILE A 35 1.36 -6.43 6.67
N LEU A 36 2.65 -6.53 6.33
CA LEU A 36 3.46 -5.38 5.94
C LEU A 36 3.70 -5.49 4.44
N MET A 37 3.20 -4.51 3.68
CA MET A 37 3.36 -4.47 2.24
C MET A 37 4.30 -3.37 1.84
N ILE A 38 5.24 -3.69 0.96
CA ILE A 38 6.09 -2.70 0.32
C ILE A 38 5.65 -2.64 -1.13
N GLU A 39 5.06 -1.51 -1.53
CA GLU A 39 4.47 -1.36 -2.86
C GLU A 39 4.56 0.07 -3.35
N HIS A 40 4.46 0.23 -4.65
CA HIS A 40 4.28 1.54 -5.25
C HIS A 40 3.06 1.58 -6.20
N VAL A 41 2.24 0.54 -6.16
CA VAL A 41 0.94 0.56 -6.83
C VAL A 41 -0.02 1.26 -5.89
N MET A 42 -0.14 2.57 -6.03
CA MET A 42 -0.85 3.41 -5.07
C MET A 42 -2.29 3.01 -4.86
N LYS A 43 -2.97 2.63 -5.94
CA LYS A 43 -4.37 2.22 -5.86
C LYS A 43 -4.55 1.04 -4.91
N ALA A 44 -3.65 0.08 -4.96
CA ALA A 44 -3.71 -1.09 -4.08
C ALA A 44 -3.49 -0.68 -2.63
N ILE A 45 -2.45 0.09 -2.38
CA ILE A 45 -2.12 0.52 -1.02
C ILE A 45 -3.26 1.32 -0.42
N MET A 46 -3.80 2.29 -1.16
CA MET A 46 -4.86 3.17 -0.65
C MET A 46 -6.14 2.41 -0.33
N SER A 47 -6.40 1.30 -0.99
CA SER A 47 -7.66 0.58 -0.82
C SER A 47 -7.63 -0.52 0.22
N ILE A 48 -6.46 -1.04 0.60
CA ILE A 48 -6.41 -2.17 1.52
C ILE A 48 -5.59 -1.96 2.77
N CYS A 49 -4.78 -0.93 2.84
CA CYS A 49 -3.95 -0.68 4.02
C CYS A 49 -4.70 0.10 5.07
N ASP A 50 -4.46 -0.24 6.32
CA ASP A 50 -5.01 0.51 7.44
C ASP A 50 -4.12 1.71 7.77
N ARG A 51 -2.82 1.56 7.54
CA ARG A 51 -1.85 2.59 7.83
C ARG A 51 -0.77 2.58 6.75
N ILE A 52 -0.35 3.75 6.35
CA ILE A 52 0.61 3.91 5.26
C ILE A 52 1.79 4.76 5.74
N ILE A 53 2.99 4.32 5.40
CA ILE A 53 4.22 5.10 5.59
C ILE A 53 4.79 5.35 4.21
N VAL A 54 5.02 6.61 3.88
CA VAL A 54 5.53 6.98 2.56
C VAL A 54 6.99 7.37 2.67
N LEU A 55 7.81 6.70 1.87
CA LEU A 55 9.25 6.98 1.80
C LEU A 55 9.59 7.57 0.44
N HIS A 56 10.50 8.52 0.44
CA HIS A 56 11.00 9.14 -0.78
C HIS A 56 12.47 9.45 -0.58
N HIS A 57 13.31 8.88 -1.44
CA HIS A 57 14.77 9.00 -1.31
C HIS A 57 15.26 8.63 0.07
N GLY A 58 14.69 7.56 0.63
CA GLY A 58 15.10 7.06 1.94
C GLY A 58 14.57 7.82 3.13
N GLU A 59 13.75 8.82 2.91
CA GLU A 59 13.20 9.64 3.98
C GLU A 59 11.69 9.42 4.11
N LYS A 60 11.22 9.38 5.35
CA LYS A 60 9.78 9.32 5.60
C LYS A 60 9.19 10.71 5.38
N ILE A 61 8.28 10.82 4.42
CA ILE A 61 7.64 12.09 4.11
C ILE A 61 6.19 12.17 4.58
N ALA A 62 5.59 11.03 4.91
CA ALA A 62 4.22 11.00 5.42
C ALA A 62 3.95 9.69 6.11
N GLU A 63 2.98 9.70 7.02
CA GLU A 63 2.54 8.50 7.71
C GLU A 63 1.13 8.76 8.24
N GLY A 64 0.25 7.77 8.12
CA GLY A 64 -1.11 7.88 8.62
C GLY A 64 -2.06 6.94 7.91
N SER A 65 -3.36 7.22 8.05
CA SER A 65 -4.38 6.47 7.35
C SER A 65 -4.32 6.77 5.85
N PRO A 66 -4.93 5.93 5.01
CA PRO A 66 -5.00 6.23 3.58
C PRO A 66 -5.61 7.61 3.30
N GLY A 67 -6.64 7.99 4.06
CA GLY A 67 -7.25 9.29 3.89
C GLY A 67 -6.29 10.43 4.18
N ASP A 68 -5.54 10.32 5.27
CA ASP A 68 -4.58 11.35 5.65
C ASP A 68 -3.45 11.45 4.63
N VAL A 69 -2.92 10.29 4.21
CA VAL A 69 -1.79 10.25 3.29
C VAL A 69 -2.20 10.79 1.91
N SER A 70 -3.40 10.48 1.46
CA SER A 70 -3.88 10.93 0.15
C SER A 70 -4.08 12.44 0.08
N LYS A 71 -4.22 13.09 1.22
CA LYS A 71 -4.37 14.55 1.30
C LYS A 71 -3.05 15.27 1.52
N ASN A 72 -1.99 14.53 1.78
CA ASN A 72 -0.68 15.14 2.03
C ASN A 72 -0.14 15.74 0.74
N LYS A 73 0.16 17.02 0.79
CA LYS A 73 0.59 17.76 -0.39
C LYS A 73 1.87 17.19 -1.01
N THR A 74 2.82 16.82 -0.18
CA THR A 74 4.08 16.25 -0.67
C THR A 74 3.85 14.91 -1.36
N VAL A 75 2.98 14.07 -0.78
CA VAL A 75 2.63 12.79 -1.38
C VAL A 75 1.97 12.98 -2.73
N ILE A 76 1.05 13.94 -2.82
CA ILE A 76 0.38 14.24 -4.08
C ILE A 76 1.39 14.63 -5.14
N GLU A 77 2.34 15.49 -4.79
CA GLU A 77 3.35 15.96 -5.74
C GLU A 77 4.28 14.84 -6.19
N VAL A 78 4.67 13.96 -5.28
CA VAL A 78 5.67 12.94 -5.56
C VAL A 78 5.08 11.69 -6.20
N TYR A 79 3.94 11.22 -5.70
CA TYR A 79 3.40 9.91 -6.06
C TYR A 79 2.07 9.92 -6.78
N LEU A 80 1.22 10.88 -6.49
CA LEU A 80 -0.10 10.93 -7.11
C LEU A 80 -0.08 11.80 -8.36
N GLY A 81 1.04 12.40 -8.60
CA GLY A 81 1.39 12.85 -9.93
C GLY A 81 0.83 14.15 -10.38
N GLU A 82 0.14 14.74 -9.60
CA GLU A 82 -0.42 15.95 -10.20
C GLU A 82 -0.57 17.01 -9.20
#